data_7bb7c596f0dc9da2a48349741983ea5f
#
_entry.id   7bb7c596f0dc9da2a48349741983ea5f
#
_cell.length_a   1.000
_cell.length_b   1.000
_cell.length_c   1.000
_cell.angle_alpha   90.00
_cell.angle_beta   90.00
_cell.angle_gamma   90.00
#
_symmetry.space_group_name_H-M   'P 1'
#
loop_
_entity.id
_entity.type
_entity.pdbx_description
1 polymer ?
#
loop_
_entity_poly.entity_id
_entity_poly.type
_entity_poly.pdbx_seq_one_letter_code
_entity_poly.pdbx_strand_id
1 'polypeptide(L)'
;VKTTQRWTARWATLALAAAAVSAQAGTLVINTDASDPAPKAAWDAMVKGFMAANPDVTVKVNTFDHEGFKTSIRNFLTADPPDIVTWYAGNRMAPFVNANLFDDVSDVWKKEGLGDKLKSAAASMTIKGKQWGVPYTYYQWGIYYRKDIFEKNNIAVPTTWKELVAACATLKKAGVTPFAIGTKALWPTGGWFDYLNMRVNGYEFHMDLTAGKVPYTDKRVQAVFDRWDELTKPGYFLANHAGIDWQDAVPAFVKGEAAMYLMGNFAVDPMKKAGLTEDQLGFMQFPKINDVPMAEDAPTDTIHIPARAKNKADARRFLAYAASAKVQTEVNAILGQLPVNKDATKPSDTYLKDGFAMLSGAYALGQFYDRDAPAEMAKAGMEGFQRYMVKPESRKEVLERLESVRKRVYK
;
A
#
# COMPACT_ATOMS: atom_id res chain seq x y z
N VAL A 1 -82.73 -32.30 -50.07
CA VAL A 1 -81.28 -32.44 -50.06
C VAL A 1 -80.71 -31.24 -49.31
N LYS A 2 -80.22 -31.45 -48.01
CA LYS A 2 -79.61 -30.39 -47.20
C LYS A 2 -78.17 -30.79 -46.93
N THR A 3 -77.21 -30.07 -47.46
CA THR A 3 -75.78 -30.20 -47.19
C THR A 3 -75.40 -29.37 -45.96
N THR A 4 -74.91 -30.03 -44.97
CA THR A 4 -74.32 -29.41 -43.71
C THR A 4 -72.82 -29.21 -43.91
N GLN A 5 -72.42 -27.96 -43.90
CA GLN A 5 -70.99 -27.57 -43.89
C GLN A 5 -70.45 -27.66 -42.49
N ARG A 6 -69.40 -28.49 -42.21
CA ARG A 6 -68.64 -28.57 -40.99
C ARG A 6 -67.51 -27.57 -41.03
N TRP A 7 -67.53 -26.62 -40.13
CA TRP A 7 -66.35 -25.73 -39.81
C TRP A 7 -65.38 -26.43 -38.94
N THR A 8 -64.19 -26.67 -39.43
CA THR A 8 -63.05 -27.11 -38.61
C THR A 8 -62.25 -25.87 -38.19
N ALA A 9 -62.30 -25.52 -36.92
CA ALA A 9 -61.44 -24.51 -36.28
C ALA A 9 -60.02 -25.04 -36.15
N ARG A 10 -59.04 -24.47 -36.83
CA ARG A 10 -57.65 -24.73 -36.70
C ARG A 10 -57.13 -23.82 -35.57
N TRP A 11 -56.79 -24.38 -34.38
CA TRP A 11 -56.04 -23.71 -33.34
C TRP A 11 -54.59 -23.64 -33.73
N ALA A 12 -54.08 -22.46 -34.10
CA ALA A 12 -52.67 -22.21 -34.27
C ALA A 12 -52.04 -21.95 -32.89
N THR A 13 -51.33 -22.94 -32.34
CA THR A 13 -50.53 -22.80 -31.16
C THR A 13 -49.26 -21.99 -31.52
N LEU A 14 -49.22 -20.71 -31.16
CA LEU A 14 -47.98 -19.94 -31.15
C LEU A 14 -47.09 -20.45 -29.99
N ALA A 15 -46.10 -21.25 -30.29
CA ALA A 15 -45.00 -21.54 -29.38
C ALA A 15 -44.07 -20.29 -29.34
N LEU A 16 -44.16 -19.48 -28.30
CA LEU A 16 -43.13 -18.51 -27.95
C LEU A 16 -41.88 -19.29 -27.55
N ALA A 17 -40.95 -19.43 -28.48
CA ALA A 17 -39.57 -19.82 -28.15
C ALA A 17 -38.93 -18.63 -27.41
N ALA A 18 -38.94 -18.65 -26.08
CA ALA A 18 -38.08 -17.82 -25.28
C ALA A 18 -36.63 -18.28 -25.56
N ALA A 19 -35.96 -17.58 -26.46
CA ALA A 19 -34.53 -17.70 -26.62
C ALA A 19 -33.90 -17.21 -25.32
N ALA A 20 -33.60 -18.13 -24.44
CA ALA A 20 -32.68 -17.88 -23.35
C ALA A 20 -31.32 -17.55 -23.99
N VAL A 21 -31.02 -16.26 -24.13
CA VAL A 21 -29.67 -15.81 -24.39
C VAL A 21 -28.89 -16.29 -23.19
N SER A 22 -28.27 -17.44 -23.27
CA SER A 22 -27.22 -17.84 -22.36
C SER A 22 -26.13 -16.77 -22.49
N ALA A 23 -26.14 -15.79 -21.59
CA ALA A 23 -25.02 -14.91 -21.43
C ALA A 23 -23.80 -15.80 -21.24
N GLN A 24 -22.94 -15.81 -22.24
CA GLN A 24 -21.72 -16.59 -22.20
C GLN A 24 -20.93 -16.05 -21.02
N ALA A 25 -20.76 -16.86 -19.98
CA ALA A 25 -20.06 -16.46 -18.77
C ALA A 25 -18.70 -15.86 -19.17
N GLY A 26 -18.54 -14.56 -18.97
CA GLY A 26 -17.30 -13.88 -19.26
C GLY A 26 -16.24 -14.35 -18.25
N THR A 27 -15.04 -14.64 -18.72
CA THR A 27 -13.92 -14.88 -17.80
C THR A 27 -13.24 -13.54 -17.54
N LEU A 28 -13.25 -13.10 -16.28
CA LEU A 28 -12.54 -11.94 -15.79
C LEU A 28 -11.14 -12.36 -15.33
N VAL A 29 -10.10 -11.87 -15.97
CA VAL A 29 -8.71 -12.20 -15.65
C VAL A 29 -8.10 -11.11 -14.76
N ILE A 30 -7.58 -11.50 -13.60
CA ILE A 30 -6.96 -10.60 -12.63
C ILE A 30 -5.50 -10.98 -12.44
N ASN A 31 -4.60 -10.02 -12.55
CA ASN A 31 -3.20 -10.14 -12.12
C ASN A 31 -3.00 -9.36 -10.82
N THR A 32 -2.50 -10.01 -9.79
CA THR A 32 -2.28 -9.42 -8.47
C THR A 32 -0.91 -9.76 -7.89
N ASP A 33 -0.36 -8.87 -7.09
CA ASP A 33 0.86 -9.05 -6.28
C ASP A 33 0.57 -9.55 -4.86
N ALA A 34 -0.67 -9.97 -4.58
CA ALA A 34 -1.12 -10.44 -3.28
C ALA A 34 -0.60 -11.86 -2.96
N SER A 35 0.72 -12.03 -2.86
CA SER A 35 1.39 -13.32 -2.65
C SER A 35 1.56 -13.71 -1.18
N ASP A 36 1.61 -12.75 -0.27
CA ASP A 36 1.67 -13.01 1.17
C ASP A 36 0.35 -13.63 1.69
N PRO A 37 0.37 -14.42 2.78
CA PRO A 37 -0.80 -15.19 3.24
C PRO A 37 -2.06 -14.36 3.49
N ALA A 38 -1.97 -13.22 4.18
CA ALA A 38 -3.15 -12.38 4.48
C ALA A 38 -3.69 -11.67 3.23
N PRO A 39 -2.89 -10.99 2.39
CA PRO A 39 -3.31 -10.47 1.10
C PRO A 39 -3.95 -11.52 0.20
N LYS A 40 -3.34 -12.70 0.10
CA LYS A 40 -3.90 -13.80 -0.71
C LYS A 40 -5.28 -14.23 -0.20
N ALA A 41 -5.43 -14.46 1.09
CA ALA A 41 -6.71 -14.84 1.70
C ALA A 41 -7.80 -13.76 1.50
N ALA A 42 -7.44 -12.48 1.59
CA ALA A 42 -8.34 -11.36 1.37
C ALA A 42 -8.82 -11.29 -0.09
N TRP A 43 -7.91 -11.48 -1.05
CA TRP A 43 -8.26 -11.55 -2.47
C TRP A 43 -9.09 -12.78 -2.81
N ASP A 44 -8.77 -13.96 -2.28
CA ASP A 44 -9.58 -15.19 -2.45
C ASP A 44 -11.02 -14.96 -1.94
N ALA A 45 -11.18 -14.31 -0.78
CA ALA A 45 -12.49 -13.98 -0.21
C ALA A 45 -13.26 -12.96 -1.09
N MET A 46 -12.60 -11.90 -1.54
CA MET A 46 -13.19 -10.88 -2.41
C MET A 46 -13.66 -11.46 -3.73
N VAL A 47 -12.85 -12.28 -4.37
CA VAL A 47 -13.17 -12.95 -5.65
C VAL A 47 -14.32 -13.94 -5.48
N LYS A 48 -14.28 -14.76 -4.43
CA LYS A 48 -15.37 -15.71 -4.11
C LYS A 48 -16.69 -14.97 -3.89
N GLY A 49 -16.67 -13.88 -3.13
CA GLY A 49 -17.86 -13.05 -2.88
C GLY A 49 -18.38 -12.38 -4.15
N PHE A 50 -17.48 -11.91 -5.02
CA PHE A 50 -17.88 -11.33 -6.31
C PHE A 50 -18.56 -12.35 -7.20
N MET A 51 -18.00 -13.56 -7.35
CA MET A 51 -18.64 -14.63 -8.15
C MET A 51 -19.98 -15.08 -7.57
N ALA A 52 -20.12 -15.11 -6.25
CA ALA A 52 -21.41 -15.42 -5.62
C ALA A 52 -22.49 -14.36 -5.91
N ALA A 53 -22.09 -13.08 -5.97
CA ALA A 53 -22.99 -11.97 -6.34
C ALA A 53 -23.21 -11.84 -7.85
N ASN A 54 -22.37 -12.45 -8.69
CA ASN A 54 -22.38 -12.36 -10.15
C ASN A 54 -22.16 -13.75 -10.76
N PRO A 55 -23.16 -14.64 -10.70
CA PRO A 55 -23.02 -16.05 -11.14
C PRO A 55 -22.81 -16.20 -12.66
N ASP A 56 -22.99 -15.12 -13.41
CA ASP A 56 -22.72 -15.02 -14.84
C ASP A 56 -21.24 -14.71 -15.17
N VAL A 57 -20.38 -14.51 -14.15
CA VAL A 57 -18.95 -14.18 -14.31
C VAL A 57 -18.08 -15.24 -13.66
N THR A 58 -17.10 -15.74 -14.39
CA THR A 58 -16.01 -16.57 -13.85
C THR A 58 -14.78 -15.70 -13.66
N VAL A 59 -14.05 -15.88 -12.57
CA VAL A 59 -12.83 -15.12 -12.30
C VAL A 59 -11.61 -16.04 -12.27
N LYS A 60 -10.58 -15.67 -13.03
CA LYS A 60 -9.26 -16.28 -13.01
C LYS A 60 -8.26 -15.32 -12.36
N VAL A 61 -7.63 -15.71 -11.27
CA VAL A 61 -6.61 -14.92 -10.58
C VAL A 61 -5.23 -15.49 -10.86
N ASN A 62 -4.31 -14.64 -11.33
CA ASN A 62 -2.89 -14.93 -11.43
C ASN A 62 -2.19 -14.14 -10.32
N THR A 63 -1.63 -14.84 -9.35
CA THR A 63 -0.87 -14.24 -8.24
C THR A 63 0.62 -14.30 -8.56
N PHE A 64 1.30 -13.19 -8.42
CA PHE A 64 2.72 -13.04 -8.66
C PHE A 64 3.43 -12.64 -7.37
N ASP A 65 4.71 -12.94 -7.29
CA ASP A 65 5.59 -12.39 -6.28
C ASP A 65 5.56 -10.85 -6.31
N HIS A 66 5.53 -10.22 -5.13
CA HIS A 66 5.34 -8.78 -4.99
C HIS A 66 6.40 -7.96 -5.74
N GLU A 67 7.69 -8.29 -5.59
CA GLU A 67 8.77 -7.55 -6.26
C GLU A 67 8.84 -7.88 -7.77
N GLY A 68 8.60 -9.15 -8.12
CA GLY A 68 8.48 -9.59 -9.51
C GLY A 68 7.32 -8.91 -10.24
N PHE A 69 6.18 -8.71 -9.57
CA PHE A 69 5.04 -7.99 -10.13
C PHE A 69 5.38 -6.53 -10.46
N LYS A 70 6.05 -5.81 -9.54
CA LYS A 70 6.47 -4.42 -9.74
C LYS A 70 7.35 -4.24 -10.98
N THR A 71 8.22 -5.20 -11.26
CA THR A 71 9.10 -5.17 -12.43
C THR A 71 8.37 -5.56 -13.72
N SER A 72 7.34 -6.38 -13.62
CA SER A 72 6.61 -6.96 -14.77
C SER A 72 5.36 -6.18 -15.18
N ILE A 73 4.85 -5.26 -14.35
CA ILE A 73 3.57 -4.58 -14.57
C ILE A 73 3.46 -3.94 -15.96
N ARG A 74 4.52 -3.29 -16.45
CA ARG A 74 4.50 -2.69 -17.79
C ARG A 74 4.26 -3.74 -18.88
N ASN A 75 4.87 -4.92 -18.77
CA ASN A 75 4.65 -6.02 -19.71
C ASN A 75 3.22 -6.53 -19.63
N PHE A 76 2.67 -6.70 -18.43
CA PHE A 76 1.27 -7.07 -18.25
C PHE A 76 0.32 -6.08 -18.94
N LEU A 77 0.59 -4.78 -18.85
CA LEU A 77 -0.26 -3.75 -19.45
C LEU A 77 -0.10 -3.63 -20.97
N THR A 78 1.00 -4.10 -21.56
CA THR A 78 1.32 -3.88 -22.99
C THR A 78 1.24 -5.13 -23.86
N ALA A 79 1.69 -6.29 -23.38
CA ALA A 79 1.77 -7.51 -24.20
C ALA A 79 0.47 -8.29 -24.23
N ASP A 80 0.02 -8.79 -23.10
CA ASP A 80 -1.27 -9.51 -22.95
C ASP A 80 -1.98 -9.01 -21.69
N PRO A 81 -2.71 -7.88 -21.80
CA PRO A 81 -3.33 -7.26 -20.64
C PRO A 81 -4.42 -8.16 -20.05
N PRO A 82 -4.39 -8.38 -18.71
CA PRO A 82 -5.55 -8.93 -18.01
C PRO A 82 -6.70 -7.91 -18.01
N ASP A 83 -7.81 -8.26 -17.39
CA ASP A 83 -8.94 -7.33 -17.26
C ASP A 83 -8.78 -6.42 -16.02
N ILE A 84 -8.07 -6.90 -15.02
CA ILE A 84 -7.79 -6.17 -13.77
C ILE A 84 -6.34 -6.37 -13.37
N VAL A 85 -5.71 -5.32 -12.82
CA VAL A 85 -4.43 -5.38 -12.12
C VAL A 85 -4.51 -4.68 -10.77
N THR A 86 -3.79 -5.19 -9.77
CA THR A 86 -3.45 -4.43 -8.56
C THR A 86 -2.34 -3.42 -8.86
N TRP A 87 -2.38 -2.30 -8.18
CA TRP A 87 -1.29 -1.32 -8.21
C TRP A 87 -1.40 -0.35 -7.02
N TYR A 88 -0.75 0.80 -7.13
CA TYR A 88 -0.64 1.82 -6.09
C TYR A 88 -1.20 3.16 -6.58
N ALA A 89 -1.66 3.99 -5.65
CA ALA A 89 -2.13 5.34 -5.89
C ALA A 89 -0.97 6.33 -6.20
N GLY A 90 -1.31 7.58 -6.45
CA GLY A 90 -0.37 8.69 -6.54
C GLY A 90 0.58 8.64 -7.75
N ASN A 91 1.81 9.08 -7.54
CA ASN A 91 2.82 9.16 -8.61
C ASN A 91 3.26 7.79 -9.14
N ARG A 92 3.00 6.70 -8.43
CA ARG A 92 3.25 5.35 -8.92
C ARG A 92 2.30 4.96 -10.05
N MET A 93 1.05 5.46 -10.01
CA MET A 93 0.03 5.30 -11.05
C MET A 93 0.32 6.18 -12.28
N ALA A 94 0.82 7.40 -12.06
CA ALA A 94 0.92 8.44 -13.07
C ALA A 94 1.65 8.03 -14.37
N PRO A 95 2.78 7.28 -14.37
CA PRO A 95 3.45 6.85 -15.60
C PRO A 95 2.58 5.99 -16.51
N PHE A 96 1.71 5.15 -15.93
CA PHE A 96 0.82 4.29 -16.71
C PHE A 96 -0.38 5.06 -17.26
N VAL A 97 -0.90 6.01 -16.49
CA VAL A 97 -1.93 6.95 -16.96
C VAL A 97 -1.41 7.79 -18.13
N ASN A 98 -0.22 8.38 -17.98
CA ASN A 98 0.39 9.22 -19.02
C ASN A 98 0.75 8.44 -20.28
N ALA A 99 1.04 7.14 -20.14
CA ALA A 99 1.28 6.23 -21.27
C ALA A 99 0.00 5.62 -21.85
N ASN A 100 -1.21 6.02 -21.38
CA ASN A 100 -2.51 5.48 -21.79
C ASN A 100 -2.61 3.95 -21.58
N LEU A 101 -2.05 3.43 -20.49
CA LEU A 101 -2.05 2.01 -20.17
C LEU A 101 -3.15 1.62 -19.15
N PHE A 102 -3.75 2.58 -18.45
CA PHE A 102 -4.95 2.38 -17.63
C PHE A 102 -6.18 2.97 -18.28
N ASP A 103 -7.34 2.41 -17.97
CA ASP A 103 -8.65 2.87 -18.42
C ASP A 103 -9.20 3.93 -17.46
N ASP A 104 -9.91 4.92 -18.00
CA ASP A 104 -10.66 5.90 -17.22
C ASP A 104 -11.88 5.21 -16.58
N VAL A 105 -11.98 5.25 -15.26
CA VAL A 105 -13.06 4.65 -14.48
C VAL A 105 -13.90 5.69 -13.73
N SER A 106 -13.89 6.93 -14.19
CA SER A 106 -14.67 8.03 -13.60
C SER A 106 -16.19 7.77 -13.66
N ASP A 107 -16.63 6.96 -14.61
CA ASP A 107 -18.02 6.49 -14.72
C ASP A 107 -18.41 5.63 -13.51
N VAL A 108 -17.53 4.73 -13.04
CA VAL A 108 -17.74 3.93 -11.81
C VAL A 108 -17.81 4.84 -10.59
N TRP A 109 -16.88 5.80 -10.49
CA TRP A 109 -16.86 6.76 -9.38
C TRP A 109 -18.14 7.58 -9.31
N LYS A 110 -18.63 8.05 -10.44
CA LYS A 110 -19.87 8.82 -10.51
C LYS A 110 -21.09 7.97 -10.17
N LYS A 111 -21.21 6.79 -10.78
CA LYS A 111 -22.37 5.88 -10.59
C LYS A 111 -22.50 5.41 -9.15
N GLU A 112 -21.39 5.05 -8.51
CA GLU A 112 -21.38 4.51 -7.16
C GLU A 112 -21.22 5.59 -6.06
N GLY A 113 -21.06 6.87 -6.42
CA GLY A 113 -20.86 7.98 -5.48
C GLY A 113 -19.55 7.89 -4.71
N LEU A 114 -18.48 7.39 -5.37
CA LEU A 114 -17.22 7.09 -4.69
C LEU A 114 -16.45 8.34 -4.26
N GLY A 115 -16.72 9.50 -4.86
CA GLY A 115 -16.06 10.76 -4.48
C GLY A 115 -16.31 11.15 -3.01
N ASP A 116 -17.46 10.79 -2.46
CA ASP A 116 -17.78 10.97 -1.04
C ASP A 116 -17.36 9.75 -0.18
N LYS A 117 -17.66 8.54 -0.67
CA LYS A 117 -17.38 7.29 0.07
C LYS A 117 -15.89 7.03 0.25
N LEU A 118 -15.06 7.38 -0.73
CA LEU A 118 -13.60 7.17 -0.75
C LEU A 118 -12.82 8.50 -0.66
N LYS A 119 -13.40 9.50 0.00
CA LYS A 119 -12.88 10.88 0.02
C LYS A 119 -11.42 10.97 0.44
N SER A 120 -10.98 10.16 1.42
CA SER A 120 -9.61 10.16 1.94
C SER A 120 -8.55 9.82 0.88
N ALA A 121 -8.89 9.00 -0.13
CA ALA A 121 -7.99 8.61 -1.21
C ALA A 121 -8.34 9.24 -2.57
N ALA A 122 -9.41 10.04 -2.67
CA ALA A 122 -9.87 10.57 -3.95
C ALA A 122 -8.79 11.39 -4.70
N ALA A 123 -8.03 12.21 -3.96
CA ALA A 123 -6.97 13.02 -4.55
C ALA A 123 -5.85 12.16 -5.17
N SER A 124 -5.41 11.11 -4.48
CA SER A 124 -4.36 10.20 -4.95
C SER A 124 -4.80 9.30 -6.12
N MET A 125 -6.11 9.16 -6.34
CA MET A 125 -6.69 8.42 -7.48
C MET A 125 -7.00 9.30 -8.69
N THR A 126 -6.82 10.62 -8.57
CA THR A 126 -7.23 11.59 -9.59
C THR A 126 -6.03 12.18 -10.33
N ILE A 127 -5.97 11.97 -11.64
CA ILE A 127 -4.97 12.58 -12.53
C ILE A 127 -5.72 13.24 -13.70
N LYS A 128 -5.41 14.50 -14.00
CA LYS A 128 -6.08 15.28 -15.07
C LYS A 128 -7.60 15.32 -14.93
N GLY A 129 -8.10 15.39 -13.69
CA GLY A 129 -9.54 15.44 -13.38
C GLY A 129 -10.30 14.12 -13.56
N LYS A 130 -9.62 13.01 -13.80
CA LYS A 130 -10.19 11.68 -14.01
C LYS A 130 -9.69 10.68 -12.99
N GLN A 131 -10.50 9.67 -12.69
CA GLN A 131 -10.17 8.58 -11.79
C GLN A 131 -9.70 7.35 -12.57
N TRP A 132 -8.59 6.73 -12.14
CA TRP A 132 -7.89 5.70 -12.89
C TRP A 132 -7.89 4.32 -12.23
N GLY A 133 -8.59 4.17 -11.13
CA GLY A 133 -8.75 2.94 -10.39
C GLY A 133 -9.60 3.14 -9.14
N VAL A 134 -9.67 2.12 -8.30
CA VAL A 134 -10.41 2.14 -7.04
C VAL A 134 -9.49 1.69 -5.91
N PRO A 135 -9.36 2.46 -4.83
CA PRO A 135 -8.64 2.02 -3.64
C PRO A 135 -9.50 1.05 -2.84
N TYR A 136 -8.90 0.00 -2.26
CA TYR A 136 -9.62 -0.97 -1.45
C TYR A 136 -9.10 -1.11 -0.03
N THR A 137 -7.88 -0.65 0.22
CA THR A 137 -7.25 -0.63 1.54
C THR A 137 -6.24 0.50 1.65
N TYR A 138 -6.00 0.96 2.87
CA TYR A 138 -4.83 1.76 3.24
C TYR A 138 -4.35 1.32 4.63
N TYR A 139 -3.16 1.71 5.01
CA TYR A 139 -2.57 1.25 6.26
C TYR A 139 -1.60 2.27 6.85
N GLN A 140 -1.53 2.25 8.19
CA GLN A 140 -0.59 3.09 8.92
C GLN A 140 0.82 2.50 8.87
N TRP A 141 1.78 3.41 8.91
CA TRP A 141 3.15 3.14 9.26
C TRP A 141 3.45 3.69 10.66
N GLY A 142 4.38 3.05 11.37
CA GLY A 142 4.83 3.47 12.68
C GLY A 142 5.82 2.49 13.26
N ILE A 143 6.21 2.72 14.51
CA ILE A 143 7.18 1.87 15.19
C ILE A 143 6.43 0.84 16.03
N TYR A 144 6.54 -0.42 15.65
CA TYR A 144 6.18 -1.55 16.50
C TYR A 144 7.30 -1.79 17.50
N TYR A 145 6.98 -2.07 18.77
CA TYR A 145 7.97 -2.30 19.81
C TYR A 145 7.60 -3.44 20.74
N ARG A 146 8.58 -4.03 21.37
CA ARG A 146 8.45 -5.10 22.35
C ARG A 146 8.21 -4.50 23.73
N LYS A 147 6.97 -4.57 24.23
CA LYS A 147 6.57 -4.08 25.56
C LYS A 147 7.40 -4.70 26.67
N ASP A 148 7.54 -6.02 26.66
CA ASP A 148 8.31 -6.80 27.64
C ASP A 148 9.80 -6.39 27.70
N ILE A 149 10.41 -6.08 26.54
CA ILE A 149 11.79 -5.58 26.49
C ILE A 149 11.89 -4.16 27.03
N PHE A 150 10.93 -3.29 26.71
CA PHE A 150 10.88 -1.93 27.21
C PHE A 150 10.72 -1.91 28.74
N GLU A 151 9.79 -2.70 29.27
CA GLU A 151 9.56 -2.86 30.71
C GLU A 151 10.82 -3.39 31.43
N LYS A 152 11.43 -4.46 30.92
CA LYS A 152 12.66 -5.04 31.46
C LYS A 152 13.81 -4.04 31.57
N ASN A 153 13.88 -3.08 30.64
CA ASN A 153 14.94 -2.08 30.57
C ASN A 153 14.55 -0.71 31.15
N ASN A 154 13.35 -0.59 31.76
CA ASN A 154 12.77 0.66 32.28
C ASN A 154 12.71 1.77 31.22
N ILE A 155 12.34 1.42 29.98
CA ILE A 155 12.19 2.36 28.86
C ILE A 155 10.72 2.78 28.76
N ALA A 156 10.45 4.07 28.95
CA ALA A 156 9.14 4.65 28.59
C ALA A 156 8.98 4.73 27.07
N VAL A 157 7.76 4.67 26.56
CA VAL A 157 7.48 4.81 25.13
C VAL A 157 7.91 6.19 24.65
N PRO A 158 8.88 6.29 23.72
CA PRO A 158 9.38 7.58 23.25
C PRO A 158 8.31 8.38 22.47
N THR A 159 8.20 9.65 22.78
CA THR A 159 7.36 10.63 22.07
C THR A 159 8.20 11.65 21.31
N THR A 160 9.45 11.80 21.70
CA THR A 160 10.43 12.71 21.09
C THR A 160 11.63 11.92 20.54
N TRP A 161 12.31 12.51 19.57
CA TRP A 161 13.52 11.95 18.99
C TRP A 161 14.62 11.71 20.02
N LYS A 162 14.79 12.65 20.94
CA LYS A 162 15.79 12.54 22.04
C LYS A 162 15.51 11.31 22.90
N GLU A 163 14.26 11.06 23.23
CA GLU A 163 13.86 9.87 24.00
C GLU A 163 14.09 8.58 23.20
N LEU A 164 13.79 8.59 21.88
CA LEU A 164 14.05 7.43 21.03
C LEU A 164 15.54 7.08 20.97
N VAL A 165 16.41 8.08 20.75
CA VAL A 165 17.87 7.87 20.72
C VAL A 165 18.38 7.36 22.07
N ALA A 166 17.86 7.89 23.19
CA ALA A 166 18.20 7.41 24.52
C ALA A 166 17.73 5.96 24.76
N ALA A 167 16.54 5.59 24.30
CA ALA A 167 16.03 4.21 24.31
C ALA A 167 16.94 3.28 23.51
N CYS A 168 17.36 3.68 22.30
CA CYS A 168 18.31 2.92 21.49
C CYS A 168 19.65 2.69 22.21
N ALA A 169 20.20 3.70 22.86
CA ALA A 169 21.44 3.56 23.63
C ALA A 169 21.28 2.57 24.79
N THR A 170 20.15 2.63 25.51
CA THR A 170 19.82 1.70 26.62
C THR A 170 19.70 0.26 26.11
N LEU A 171 18.96 0.04 25.02
CA LEU A 171 18.79 -1.28 24.40
C LEU A 171 20.12 -1.86 23.95
N LYS A 172 20.94 -1.07 23.25
CA LYS A 172 22.25 -1.52 22.80
C LYS A 172 23.16 -1.91 23.94
N LYS A 173 23.15 -1.12 25.03
CA LYS A 173 23.91 -1.46 26.28
C LYS A 173 23.39 -2.77 26.90
N ALA A 174 22.11 -3.07 26.78
CA ALA A 174 21.52 -4.32 27.25
C ALA A 174 21.77 -5.51 26.31
N GLY A 175 22.48 -5.33 25.19
CA GLY A 175 22.75 -6.37 24.20
C GLY A 175 21.61 -6.64 23.24
N VAL A 176 20.60 -5.73 23.16
CA VAL A 176 19.46 -5.83 22.26
C VAL A 176 19.66 -4.86 21.10
N THR A 177 19.51 -5.33 19.86
CA THR A 177 19.51 -4.45 18.69
C THR A 177 18.30 -3.51 18.77
N PRO A 178 18.46 -2.18 18.68
CA PRO A 178 17.32 -1.28 18.74
C PRO A 178 16.28 -1.54 17.65
N PHE A 179 16.69 -1.63 16.38
CA PHE A 179 15.76 -1.78 15.27
C PHE A 179 15.99 -3.03 14.43
N ALA A 180 14.93 -3.81 14.27
CA ALA A 180 14.80 -4.76 13.17
C ALA A 180 14.57 -3.99 11.87
N ILE A 181 15.19 -4.44 10.78
CA ILE A 181 14.95 -3.98 9.42
C ILE A 181 15.55 -4.97 8.43
N GLY A 182 14.88 -5.20 7.29
CA GLY A 182 15.43 -5.86 6.12
C GLY A 182 15.29 -4.93 4.92
N THR A 183 16.36 -4.71 4.16
CA THR A 183 16.36 -3.69 3.10
C THR A 183 16.78 -4.23 1.73
N LYS A 184 16.84 -5.54 1.55
CA LYS A 184 17.18 -6.16 0.27
C LYS A 184 16.26 -5.67 -0.86
N ALA A 185 14.96 -5.56 -0.59
CA ALA A 185 13.97 -4.99 -1.51
C ALA A 185 13.98 -3.45 -1.56
N LEU A 186 14.90 -2.78 -0.88
CA LEU A 186 15.15 -1.33 -0.82
C LEU A 186 14.04 -0.50 -0.13
N TRP A 187 12.77 -0.72 -0.43
CA TRP A 187 11.66 0.14 0.01
C TRP A 187 11.58 0.39 1.54
N PRO A 188 11.99 -0.53 2.45
CA PRO A 188 11.95 -0.20 3.88
C PRO A 188 12.82 1.00 4.27
N THR A 189 13.84 1.33 3.46
CA THR A 189 14.66 2.52 3.67
C THR A 189 13.90 3.82 3.35
N GLY A 190 12.92 3.74 2.44
CA GLY A 190 12.03 4.85 2.09
C GLY A 190 11.22 5.32 3.28
N GLY A 191 10.61 4.41 4.05
CA GLY A 191 9.85 4.78 5.25
C GLY A 191 10.69 5.49 6.32
N TRP A 192 11.96 5.12 6.49
CA TRP A 192 12.88 5.86 7.36
C TRP A 192 13.14 7.27 6.86
N PHE A 193 13.40 7.41 5.54
CA PHE A 193 13.64 8.74 4.96
C PHE A 193 12.39 9.62 5.06
N ASP A 194 11.21 9.09 4.76
CA ASP A 194 9.94 9.82 4.81
C ASP A 194 9.67 10.37 6.20
N TYR A 195 9.69 9.51 7.22
CA TYR A 195 9.46 9.94 8.58
C TYR A 195 10.49 10.94 9.07
N LEU A 196 11.77 10.69 8.83
CA LEU A 196 12.82 11.64 9.19
C LEU A 196 12.62 12.99 8.49
N ASN A 197 12.32 12.97 7.19
CA ASN A 197 12.12 14.21 6.43
C ASN A 197 10.86 14.97 6.88
N MET A 198 9.75 14.28 7.04
CA MET A 198 8.50 14.89 7.52
C MET A 198 8.63 15.42 8.95
N ARG A 199 9.39 14.77 9.83
CA ARG A 199 9.62 15.21 11.21
C ARG A 199 10.65 16.33 11.35
N VAL A 200 11.60 16.43 10.40
CA VAL A 200 12.63 17.49 10.38
C VAL A 200 12.12 18.72 9.65
N ASN A 201 11.50 18.55 8.47
CA ASN A 201 11.23 19.63 7.53
C ASN A 201 9.74 19.91 7.29
N GLY A 202 8.85 19.03 7.73
CA GLY A 202 7.41 19.11 7.49
C GLY A 202 6.97 18.49 6.16
N TYR A 203 5.66 18.31 6.03
CA TYR A 203 5.02 17.63 4.92
C TYR A 203 5.23 18.34 3.58
N GLU A 204 5.02 19.65 3.54
CA GLU A 204 5.12 20.45 2.30
C GLU A 204 6.52 20.35 1.71
N PHE A 205 7.56 20.43 2.55
CA PHE A 205 8.93 20.25 2.09
C PHE A 205 9.16 18.83 1.54
N HIS A 206 8.64 17.82 2.22
CA HIS A 206 8.75 16.43 1.78
C HIS A 206 8.09 16.25 0.39
N MET A 207 6.89 16.78 0.20
CA MET A 207 6.19 16.71 -1.10
C MET A 207 6.89 17.53 -2.19
N ASP A 208 7.47 18.69 -1.87
CA ASP A 208 8.25 19.46 -2.83
C ASP A 208 9.55 18.76 -3.23
N LEU A 209 10.20 18.04 -2.31
CA LEU A 209 11.37 17.24 -2.61
C LEU A 209 11.03 16.05 -3.53
N THR A 210 9.97 15.29 -3.20
CA THR A 210 9.52 14.15 -4.01
C THR A 210 8.93 14.57 -5.36
N ALA A 211 8.43 15.80 -5.48
CA ALA A 211 8.03 16.43 -6.74
C ALA A 211 9.20 17.03 -7.54
N GLY A 212 10.43 16.92 -7.04
CA GLY A 212 11.64 17.39 -7.71
C GLY A 212 11.86 18.91 -7.70
N LYS A 213 11.08 19.66 -6.91
CA LYS A 213 11.23 21.12 -6.81
C LYS A 213 12.41 21.55 -5.95
N VAL A 214 12.89 20.67 -5.08
CA VAL A 214 13.99 20.93 -4.15
C VAL A 214 15.19 20.04 -4.51
N PRO A 215 16.42 20.59 -4.52
CA PRO A 215 17.63 19.79 -4.71
C PRO A 215 17.86 18.79 -3.57
N TYR A 216 18.30 17.56 -3.87
CA TYR A 216 18.72 16.60 -2.83
C TYR A 216 19.97 17.03 -2.06
N THR A 217 20.71 18.00 -2.58
CA THR A 217 21.85 18.65 -1.91
C THR A 217 21.46 19.84 -1.01
N ASP A 218 20.18 20.18 -0.90
CA ASP A 218 19.65 21.21 -0.01
C ASP A 218 20.06 20.96 1.45
N LYS A 219 20.36 22.01 2.21
CA LYS A 219 20.76 21.91 3.62
C LYS A 219 19.70 21.22 4.48
N ARG A 220 18.43 21.35 4.14
CA ARG A 220 17.31 20.71 4.85
C ARG A 220 17.32 19.20 4.64
N VAL A 221 17.68 18.72 3.44
CA VAL A 221 17.89 17.28 3.19
C VAL A 221 19.11 16.79 3.96
N GLN A 222 20.18 17.57 4.02
CA GLN A 222 21.35 17.23 4.84
C GLN A 222 21.00 17.09 6.32
N ALA A 223 20.12 17.96 6.86
CA ALA A 223 19.63 17.86 8.24
C ALA A 223 18.86 16.56 8.53
N VAL A 224 18.19 15.97 7.54
CA VAL A 224 17.58 14.64 7.66
C VAL A 224 18.64 13.58 7.94
N PHE A 225 19.71 13.60 7.17
CA PHE A 225 20.83 12.66 7.36
C PHE A 225 21.60 12.91 8.67
N ASP A 226 21.63 14.15 9.18
CA ASP A 226 22.22 14.44 10.51
C ASP A 226 21.44 13.70 11.60
N ARG A 227 20.11 13.66 11.52
CA ARG A 227 19.28 12.86 12.45
C ARG A 227 19.46 11.37 12.24
N TRP A 228 19.54 10.93 10.99
CA TRP A 228 19.74 9.51 10.68
C TRP A 228 21.12 9.00 11.17
N ASP A 229 22.15 9.86 11.11
CA ASP A 229 23.48 9.58 11.65
C ASP A 229 23.43 9.16 13.14
N GLU A 230 22.50 9.72 13.92
CA GLU A 230 22.34 9.40 15.33
C GLU A 230 21.88 7.93 15.56
N LEU A 231 21.35 7.27 14.53
CA LEU A 231 20.98 5.86 14.58
C LEU A 231 21.95 4.95 13.80
N THR A 232 22.44 5.40 12.65
CA THR A 232 23.29 4.59 11.76
C THR A 232 24.72 4.44 12.31
N LYS A 233 25.35 5.54 12.74
CA LYS A 233 26.73 5.53 13.21
C LYS A 233 26.94 4.69 14.48
N PRO A 234 26.02 4.72 15.48
CA PRO A 234 26.13 3.81 16.63
C PRO A 234 25.77 2.36 16.29
N GLY A 235 25.25 2.05 15.10
CA GLY A 235 24.84 0.72 14.68
C GLY A 235 23.59 0.22 15.43
N TYR A 236 22.50 0.99 15.35
CA TYR A 236 21.23 0.65 16.00
C TYR A 236 20.30 -0.20 15.12
N PHE A 237 20.72 -0.55 13.91
CA PHE A 237 20.01 -1.43 13.00
C PHE A 237 20.64 -2.83 12.95
N LEU A 238 19.87 -3.83 12.52
CA LEU A 238 20.41 -5.16 12.21
C LEU A 238 21.57 -5.05 11.21
N ALA A 239 22.72 -5.65 11.55
CA ALA A 239 23.96 -5.47 10.78
C ALA A 239 23.87 -6.02 9.33
N ASN A 240 23.11 -7.09 9.10
CA ASN A 240 22.95 -7.77 7.82
C ASN A 240 21.73 -7.30 7.01
N HIS A 241 21.11 -6.20 7.37
CA HIS A 241 19.83 -5.75 6.82
C HIS A 241 19.77 -5.63 5.30
N ALA A 242 20.90 -5.30 4.64
CA ALA A 242 20.94 -5.14 3.20
C ALA A 242 20.84 -6.46 2.41
N GLY A 243 21.09 -7.60 3.07
CA GLY A 243 21.04 -8.93 2.49
C GLY A 243 19.74 -9.70 2.74
N ILE A 244 18.84 -9.18 3.56
CA ILE A 244 17.58 -9.83 3.95
C ILE A 244 16.37 -9.01 3.58
N ASP A 245 15.27 -9.68 3.26
CA ASP A 245 13.97 -9.04 3.05
C ASP A 245 13.32 -8.66 4.38
N TRP A 246 12.28 -7.82 4.35
CA TRP A 246 11.65 -7.35 5.58
C TRP A 246 11.03 -8.52 6.38
N GLN A 247 10.53 -9.56 5.71
CA GLN A 247 9.98 -10.75 6.37
C GLN A 247 11.06 -11.50 7.16
N ASP A 248 12.27 -11.55 6.61
CA ASP A 248 13.42 -12.23 7.26
C ASP A 248 13.91 -11.50 8.51
N ALA A 249 13.56 -10.22 8.69
CA ALA A 249 13.84 -9.46 9.91
C ALA A 249 12.80 -9.68 11.03
N VAL A 250 11.60 -10.20 10.70
CA VAL A 250 10.54 -10.49 11.69
C VAL A 250 11.00 -11.45 12.79
N PRO A 251 11.71 -12.56 12.51
CA PRO A 251 12.19 -13.45 13.56
C PRO A 251 13.08 -12.78 14.60
N ALA A 252 13.95 -11.85 14.20
CA ALA A 252 14.81 -11.13 15.16
C ALA A 252 13.98 -10.26 16.12
N PHE A 253 12.91 -9.63 15.63
CA PHE A 253 11.98 -8.88 16.45
C PHE A 253 11.17 -9.79 17.39
N VAL A 254 10.61 -10.88 16.86
CA VAL A 254 9.78 -11.82 17.63
C VAL A 254 10.57 -12.52 18.73
N LYS A 255 11.81 -12.89 18.48
CA LYS A 255 12.72 -13.51 19.48
C LYS A 255 13.29 -12.52 20.50
N GLY A 256 13.08 -11.21 20.29
CA GLY A 256 13.63 -10.18 21.16
C GLY A 256 15.11 -9.87 20.94
N GLU A 257 15.68 -10.31 19.84
CA GLU A 257 17.02 -9.93 19.36
C GLU A 257 17.03 -8.47 18.91
N ALA A 258 15.88 -7.97 18.44
CA ALA A 258 15.62 -6.56 18.17
C ALA A 258 14.34 -6.10 18.90
N ALA A 259 14.34 -4.85 19.38
CA ALA A 259 13.28 -4.32 20.24
C ALA A 259 12.21 -3.50 19.51
N MET A 260 12.52 -2.92 18.36
CA MET A 260 11.64 -2.04 17.58
C MET A 260 11.67 -2.40 16.10
N TYR A 261 10.58 -2.05 15.38
CA TYR A 261 10.48 -2.23 13.93
C TYR A 261 9.62 -1.12 13.33
N LEU A 262 10.22 -0.22 12.55
CA LEU A 262 9.46 0.75 11.74
C LEU A 262 8.91 0.05 10.51
N MET A 263 7.60 -0.13 10.42
CA MET A 263 6.94 -0.88 9.34
C MET A 263 5.46 -0.51 9.20
N GLY A 264 4.87 -0.86 8.06
CA GLY A 264 3.44 -0.85 7.89
C GLY A 264 2.75 -1.96 8.69
N ASN A 265 1.48 -1.78 9.02
CA ASN A 265 0.77 -2.73 9.89
C ASN A 265 0.58 -4.13 9.29
N PHE A 266 0.80 -4.29 8.00
CA PHE A 266 0.85 -5.62 7.37
C PHE A 266 1.90 -6.56 7.98
N ALA A 267 2.88 -6.02 8.73
CA ALA A 267 3.86 -6.81 9.45
C ALA A 267 3.29 -7.49 10.72
N VAL A 268 2.14 -7.05 11.22
CA VAL A 268 1.54 -7.59 12.46
C VAL A 268 1.14 -9.05 12.31
N ASP A 269 0.52 -9.43 11.18
CA ASP A 269 0.13 -10.82 10.93
C ASP A 269 1.33 -11.79 10.91
N PRO A 270 2.42 -11.53 10.16
CA PRO A 270 3.63 -12.33 10.26
C PRO A 270 4.26 -12.38 11.67
N MET A 271 4.24 -11.29 12.43
CA MET A 271 4.74 -11.26 13.80
C MET A 271 3.92 -12.17 14.72
N LYS A 272 2.59 -12.11 14.66
CA LYS A 272 1.69 -12.98 15.42
C LYS A 272 1.84 -14.46 15.02
N LYS A 273 1.93 -14.75 13.73
CA LYS A 273 2.16 -16.11 13.22
C LYS A 273 3.51 -16.69 13.64
N ALA A 274 4.52 -15.85 13.83
CA ALA A 274 5.82 -16.23 14.35
C ALA A 274 5.85 -16.39 15.89
N GLY A 275 4.70 -16.19 16.57
CA GLY A 275 4.53 -16.44 18.01
C GLY A 275 4.53 -15.20 18.91
N LEU A 276 4.53 -13.98 18.36
CA LEU A 276 4.41 -12.76 19.15
C LEU A 276 2.98 -12.61 19.66
N THR A 277 2.86 -12.39 20.98
CA THR A 277 1.56 -12.21 21.64
C THR A 277 1.14 -10.73 21.69
N GLU A 278 -0.15 -10.46 21.89
CA GLU A 278 -0.67 -9.07 21.89
C GLU A 278 -0.17 -8.25 23.09
N ASP A 279 0.08 -8.90 24.22
CA ASP A 279 0.66 -8.27 25.40
C ASP A 279 2.15 -7.88 25.21
N GLN A 280 2.86 -8.57 24.31
CA GLN A 280 4.24 -8.25 23.96
C GLN A 280 4.38 -7.15 22.91
N LEU A 281 3.37 -6.98 22.04
CA LEU A 281 3.44 -6.05 20.92
C LEU A 281 2.84 -4.69 21.28
N GLY A 282 3.62 -3.63 21.13
CA GLY A 282 3.19 -2.24 21.20
C GLY A 282 3.29 -1.55 19.84
N PHE A 283 2.56 -0.46 19.69
CA PHE A 283 2.63 0.46 18.55
C PHE A 283 2.83 1.88 19.04
N MET A 284 3.68 2.64 18.38
CA MET A 284 3.87 4.06 18.67
C MET A 284 4.05 4.85 17.37
N GLN A 285 3.52 6.07 17.36
CA GLN A 285 3.76 7.05 16.31
C GLN A 285 5.27 7.35 16.22
N PHE A 286 5.78 7.59 15.01
CA PHE A 286 7.17 8.02 14.86
C PHE A 286 7.40 9.34 15.62
N PRO A 287 8.38 9.41 16.52
CA PRO A 287 8.54 10.51 17.45
C PRO A 287 8.79 11.87 16.79
N LYS A 288 8.36 12.93 17.47
CA LYS A 288 8.60 14.32 17.05
C LYS A 288 10.11 14.63 17.07
N ILE A 289 10.59 15.28 15.99
CA ILE A 289 11.98 15.79 15.89
C ILE A 289 11.98 17.30 16.05
N ASN A 290 11.40 18.02 15.11
CA ASN A 290 11.26 19.48 15.14
C ASN A 290 9.81 19.89 15.41
N ASP A 291 9.58 21.18 15.62
CA ASP A 291 8.23 21.73 15.82
C ASP A 291 7.55 21.98 14.47
N VAL A 292 7.17 20.89 13.81
CA VAL A 292 6.42 20.87 12.55
C VAL A 292 5.12 20.10 12.73
N PRO A 293 4.08 20.38 11.92
CA PRO A 293 2.85 19.59 11.94
C PRO A 293 3.12 18.11 11.65
N MET A 294 2.47 17.22 12.42
CA MET A 294 2.68 15.77 12.34
C MET A 294 1.95 15.21 11.13
N ALA A 295 2.70 14.85 10.09
CA ALA A 295 2.19 14.11 8.92
C ALA A 295 2.59 12.63 9.02
N GLU A 296 1.80 11.75 8.40
CA GLU A 296 2.00 10.31 8.47
C GLU A 296 2.01 9.67 7.08
N ASP A 297 2.68 8.52 6.95
CA ASP A 297 2.53 7.66 5.78
C ASP A 297 1.29 6.79 5.89
N ALA A 298 0.46 6.85 4.86
CA ALA A 298 -0.74 6.03 4.71
C ALA A 298 -0.84 5.48 3.28
N PRO A 299 0.04 4.55 2.90
CA PRO A 299 0.04 3.98 1.56
C PRO A 299 -1.31 3.35 1.22
N THR A 300 -1.75 3.54 -0.02
CA THR A 300 -3.06 3.09 -0.51
C THR A 300 -2.89 2.09 -1.64
N ASP A 301 -3.44 0.89 -1.48
CA ASP A 301 -3.42 -0.15 -2.51
C ASP A 301 -4.70 -0.10 -3.35
N THR A 302 -4.56 -0.32 -4.64
CA THR A 302 -5.57 0.05 -5.63
C THR A 302 -5.77 -1.03 -6.68
N ILE A 303 -6.93 -0.97 -7.34
CA ILE A 303 -7.35 -1.87 -8.40
C ILE A 303 -7.59 -1.05 -9.66
N HIS A 304 -7.02 -1.48 -10.78
CA HIS A 304 -7.08 -0.77 -12.06
C HIS A 304 -7.55 -1.66 -13.19
N ILE A 305 -8.14 -1.05 -14.20
CA ILE A 305 -8.48 -1.68 -15.47
C ILE A 305 -7.41 -1.30 -16.50
N PRO A 306 -6.68 -2.26 -17.09
CA PRO A 306 -5.80 -1.98 -18.21
C PRO A 306 -6.56 -1.36 -19.39
N ALA A 307 -5.97 -0.39 -20.07
CA ALA A 307 -6.62 0.30 -21.21
C ALA A 307 -7.05 -0.66 -22.33
N ARG A 308 -6.35 -1.78 -22.50
CA ARG A 308 -6.61 -2.81 -23.51
C ARG A 308 -7.28 -4.07 -22.94
N ALA A 309 -7.86 -4.00 -21.73
CA ALA A 309 -8.64 -5.09 -21.15
C ALA A 309 -9.76 -5.53 -22.10
N LYS A 310 -9.98 -6.84 -22.17
CA LYS A 310 -10.97 -7.44 -23.10
C LYS A 310 -12.38 -7.43 -22.49
N ASN A 311 -12.48 -7.58 -21.16
CA ASN A 311 -13.74 -7.64 -20.42
C ASN A 311 -13.91 -6.44 -19.47
N LYS A 312 -13.94 -5.23 -20.02
CA LYS A 312 -14.08 -3.99 -19.24
C LYS A 312 -15.41 -3.86 -18.51
N ALA A 313 -16.46 -4.49 -19.01
CA ALA A 313 -17.80 -4.43 -18.41
C ALA A 313 -17.78 -5.12 -17.03
N ASP A 314 -17.32 -6.36 -16.96
CA ASP A 314 -17.22 -7.09 -15.70
C ASP A 314 -16.10 -6.54 -14.80
N ALA A 315 -15.03 -6.01 -15.39
CA ALA A 315 -14.00 -5.31 -14.62
C ALA A 315 -14.58 -4.10 -13.85
N ARG A 316 -15.44 -3.28 -14.47
CA ARG A 316 -16.16 -2.19 -13.80
C ARG A 316 -17.11 -2.67 -12.70
N ARG A 317 -17.82 -3.81 -12.94
CA ARG A 317 -18.64 -4.47 -11.89
C ARG A 317 -17.77 -4.87 -10.70
N PHE A 318 -16.59 -5.43 -10.95
CA PHE A 318 -15.63 -5.82 -9.90
C PHE A 318 -15.12 -4.59 -9.14
N LEU A 319 -14.76 -3.51 -9.81
CA LEU A 319 -14.33 -2.27 -9.15
C LEU A 319 -15.42 -1.71 -8.24
N ALA A 320 -16.66 -1.64 -8.72
CA ALA A 320 -17.82 -1.19 -7.93
C ALA A 320 -18.04 -2.09 -6.69
N TYR A 321 -17.91 -3.40 -6.85
CA TYR A 321 -18.01 -4.38 -5.78
C TYR A 321 -16.90 -4.18 -4.73
N ALA A 322 -15.63 -4.11 -5.16
CA ALA A 322 -14.48 -3.91 -4.28
C ALA A 322 -14.51 -2.56 -3.54
N ALA A 323 -15.13 -1.53 -4.12
CA ALA A 323 -15.30 -0.22 -3.49
C ALA A 323 -16.38 -0.18 -2.42
N SER A 324 -17.26 -1.18 -2.35
CA SER A 324 -18.40 -1.19 -1.43
C SER A 324 -17.96 -1.29 0.04
N ALA A 325 -18.73 -0.66 0.94
CA ALA A 325 -18.47 -0.69 2.37
C ALA A 325 -18.42 -2.12 2.94
N LYS A 326 -19.36 -2.99 2.49
CA LYS A 326 -19.42 -4.39 2.92
C LYS A 326 -18.13 -5.13 2.58
N VAL A 327 -17.71 -5.06 1.32
CA VAL A 327 -16.52 -5.79 0.84
C VAL A 327 -15.26 -5.25 1.50
N GLN A 328 -15.11 -3.92 1.63
CA GLN A 328 -13.97 -3.34 2.31
C GLN A 328 -13.94 -3.69 3.81
N THR A 329 -15.09 -3.83 4.47
CA THR A 329 -15.16 -4.34 5.85
C THR A 329 -14.59 -5.76 5.93
N GLU A 330 -15.08 -6.66 5.08
CA GLU A 330 -14.68 -8.09 5.10
C GLU A 330 -13.21 -8.27 4.71
N VAL A 331 -12.78 -7.62 3.64
CA VAL A 331 -11.40 -7.71 3.12
C VAL A 331 -10.40 -7.12 4.11
N ASN A 332 -10.67 -5.96 4.68
CA ASN A 332 -9.74 -5.33 5.61
C ASN A 332 -9.68 -6.03 6.99
N ALA A 333 -10.75 -6.72 7.39
CA ALA A 333 -10.69 -7.61 8.56
C ALA A 333 -9.69 -8.77 8.36
N ILE A 334 -9.61 -9.33 7.15
CA ILE A 334 -8.65 -10.40 6.80
C ILE A 334 -7.24 -9.82 6.66
N LEU A 335 -7.11 -8.67 6.00
CA LEU A 335 -5.82 -7.98 5.82
C LEU A 335 -5.21 -7.47 7.14
N GLY A 336 -6.04 -7.25 8.16
CA GLY A 336 -5.62 -6.47 9.33
C GLY A 336 -5.25 -5.03 8.95
N GLN A 337 -5.98 -4.41 8.01
CA GLN A 337 -5.73 -3.07 7.49
C GLN A 337 -6.99 -2.21 7.58
N LEU A 338 -6.94 -0.99 7.08
CA LEU A 338 -8.02 -0.02 7.21
C LEU A 338 -8.82 0.09 5.90
N PRO A 339 -10.16 0.06 5.96
CA PRO A 339 -11.00 0.31 4.80
C PRO A 339 -10.94 1.79 4.41
N VAL A 340 -10.85 2.05 3.10
CA VAL A 340 -10.89 3.42 2.55
C VAL A 340 -12.31 3.98 2.53
N ASN A 341 -13.31 3.10 2.37
CA ASN A 341 -14.71 3.49 2.36
C ASN A 341 -15.14 3.95 3.76
N LYS A 342 -15.59 5.20 3.87
CA LYS A 342 -15.98 5.81 5.14
C LYS A 342 -17.14 5.09 5.86
N ASP A 343 -17.99 4.40 5.10
CA ASP A 343 -19.16 3.68 5.60
C ASP A 343 -18.84 2.23 6.00
N ALA A 344 -17.60 1.77 5.77
CA ALA A 344 -17.15 0.44 6.17
C ALA A 344 -16.90 0.38 7.69
N THR A 345 -17.18 -0.79 8.28
CA THR A 345 -16.85 -1.08 9.67
C THR A 345 -15.32 -1.18 9.81
N LYS A 346 -14.78 -0.41 10.76
CA LYS A 346 -13.34 -0.44 11.05
C LYS A 346 -13.00 -1.64 11.91
N PRO A 347 -11.84 -2.27 11.69
CA PRO A 347 -11.38 -3.36 12.54
C PRO A 347 -11.28 -2.94 14.01
N SER A 348 -11.54 -3.89 14.91
CA SER A 348 -11.56 -3.65 16.38
C SER A 348 -10.21 -3.91 17.05
N ASP A 349 -9.21 -4.37 16.32
CA ASP A 349 -7.84 -4.61 16.79
C ASP A 349 -7.21 -3.34 17.38
N THR A 350 -6.47 -3.47 18.50
CA THR A 350 -5.90 -2.34 19.22
C THR A 350 -4.93 -1.54 18.36
N TYR A 351 -4.08 -2.21 17.57
CA TYR A 351 -3.08 -1.53 16.73
C TYR A 351 -3.73 -0.77 15.59
N LEU A 352 -4.83 -1.30 15.05
CA LEU A 352 -5.60 -0.64 14.00
C LEU A 352 -6.38 0.56 14.54
N LYS A 353 -6.88 0.49 15.79
CA LYS A 353 -7.49 1.66 16.46
C LYS A 353 -6.49 2.77 16.68
N ASP A 354 -5.31 2.44 17.21
CA ASP A 354 -4.24 3.40 17.48
C ASP A 354 -3.73 4.00 16.15
N GLY A 355 -3.50 3.16 15.16
CA GLY A 355 -3.10 3.60 13.82
C GLY A 355 -4.17 4.47 13.14
N PHE A 356 -5.44 4.10 13.24
CA PHE A 356 -6.54 4.90 12.70
C PHE A 356 -6.65 6.25 13.42
N ALA A 357 -6.52 6.27 14.75
CA ALA A 357 -6.53 7.51 15.53
C ALA A 357 -5.37 8.42 15.12
N MET A 358 -4.16 7.85 14.96
CA MET A 358 -2.98 8.56 14.48
C MET A 358 -3.19 9.18 13.10
N LEU A 359 -3.66 8.39 12.12
CA LEU A 359 -3.91 8.88 10.76
C LEU A 359 -5.04 9.92 10.71
N SER A 360 -6.09 9.74 11.54
CA SER A 360 -7.22 10.69 11.61
C SER A 360 -6.82 12.03 12.24
N GLY A 361 -5.84 12.03 13.13
CA GLY A 361 -5.27 13.22 13.76
C GLY A 361 -4.09 13.83 13.01
N ALA A 362 -3.62 13.19 11.94
CA ALA A 362 -2.49 13.66 11.17
C ALA A 362 -2.81 14.97 10.43
N TYR A 363 -1.84 15.87 10.36
CA TYR A 363 -1.92 17.09 9.58
C TYR A 363 -2.11 16.81 8.09
N ALA A 364 -1.38 15.81 7.56
CA ALA A 364 -1.45 15.35 6.19
C ALA A 364 -0.99 13.89 6.08
N LEU A 365 -1.34 13.23 4.99
CA LEU A 365 -0.98 11.84 4.69
C LEU A 365 -0.13 11.77 3.42
N GLY A 366 1.09 11.22 3.55
CA GLY A 366 1.94 10.81 2.43
C GLY A 366 1.53 9.43 1.91
N GLN A 367 1.89 9.12 0.67
CA GLN A 367 1.66 7.78 0.11
C GLN A 367 2.82 6.82 0.36
N PHE A 368 3.98 7.29 0.60
CA PHE A 368 5.26 6.62 0.76
C PHE A 368 6.26 7.05 -0.34
N TYR A 369 7.56 7.08 -0.02
CA TYR A 369 8.60 7.61 -0.90
C TYR A 369 8.55 7.07 -2.34
N ASP A 370 8.37 5.76 -2.51
CA ASP A 370 8.33 5.13 -3.83
C ASP A 370 6.99 5.32 -4.57
N ARG A 371 5.98 5.89 -3.91
CA ARG A 371 4.68 6.24 -4.48
C ARG A 371 4.54 7.75 -4.71
N ASP A 372 5.24 8.56 -3.93
CA ASP A 372 5.24 10.03 -4.04
C ASP A 372 6.31 10.54 -5.03
N ALA A 373 7.41 9.80 -5.24
CA ALA A 373 8.40 10.10 -6.26
C ALA A 373 8.20 9.27 -7.55
N PRO A 374 8.58 9.81 -8.74
CA PRO A 374 8.63 9.02 -9.98
C PRO A 374 9.54 7.79 -9.83
N ALA A 375 9.20 6.70 -10.52
CA ALA A 375 9.83 5.39 -10.33
C ALA A 375 11.38 5.40 -10.42
N GLU A 376 11.96 6.16 -11.35
CA GLU A 376 13.42 6.26 -11.49
C GLU A 376 14.04 7.00 -10.30
N MET A 377 13.42 8.09 -9.84
CA MET A 377 13.88 8.84 -8.67
C MET A 377 13.70 8.01 -7.39
N ALA A 378 12.58 7.36 -7.23
CA ALA A 378 12.27 6.48 -6.10
C ALA A 378 13.30 5.36 -5.97
N LYS A 379 13.61 4.68 -7.07
CA LYS A 379 14.64 3.63 -7.10
C LYS A 379 16.00 4.17 -6.69
N ALA A 380 16.43 5.28 -7.31
CA ALA A 380 17.73 5.87 -6.99
C ALA A 380 17.81 6.34 -5.53
N GLY A 381 16.73 6.91 -5.00
CA GLY A 381 16.63 7.32 -3.60
C GLY A 381 16.82 6.14 -2.66
N MET A 382 16.00 5.10 -2.82
CA MET A 382 16.05 3.91 -1.96
C MET A 382 17.39 3.16 -2.03
N GLU A 383 18.00 3.06 -3.22
CA GLU A 383 19.38 2.54 -3.37
C GLU A 383 20.41 3.41 -2.60
N GLY A 384 20.26 4.73 -2.69
CA GLY A 384 21.12 5.68 -1.98
C GLY A 384 20.93 5.59 -0.46
N PHE A 385 19.70 5.47 0.01
CA PHE A 385 19.38 5.32 1.44
C PHE A 385 19.93 4.01 2.01
N GLN A 386 19.76 2.90 1.30
CA GLN A 386 20.36 1.62 1.71
C GLN A 386 21.88 1.72 1.78
N ARG A 387 22.51 2.27 0.74
CA ARG A 387 23.96 2.47 0.71
C ARG A 387 24.44 3.31 1.90
N TYR A 388 23.72 4.39 2.19
CA TYR A 388 24.01 5.23 3.35
C TYR A 388 23.85 4.48 4.69
N MET A 389 22.80 3.69 4.85
CA MET A 389 22.61 2.90 6.08
C MET A 389 23.73 1.88 6.31
N VAL A 390 24.23 1.26 5.23
CA VAL A 390 25.36 0.31 5.28
C VAL A 390 26.70 1.05 5.49
N LYS A 391 26.84 2.24 4.87
CA LYS A 391 28.08 3.00 4.81
C LYS A 391 27.81 4.50 5.01
N PRO A 392 27.63 4.98 6.26
CA PRO A 392 27.24 6.37 6.53
C PRO A 392 28.16 7.43 5.94
N GLU A 393 29.47 7.15 5.81
CA GLU A 393 30.43 8.02 5.15
C GLU A 393 30.15 8.28 3.67
N SER A 394 29.33 7.46 3.01
CA SER A 394 28.92 7.64 1.61
C SER A 394 27.89 8.77 1.40
N ARG A 395 27.40 9.43 2.47
CA ARG A 395 26.34 10.44 2.47
C ARG A 395 26.51 11.49 1.34
N LYS A 396 27.69 12.10 1.23
CA LYS A 396 27.94 13.14 0.22
C LYS A 396 27.73 12.60 -1.19
N GLU A 397 28.33 11.47 -1.51
CA GLU A 397 28.23 10.82 -2.81
C GLU A 397 26.77 10.42 -3.13
N VAL A 398 26.03 9.91 -2.13
CA VAL A 398 24.61 9.58 -2.26
C VAL A 398 23.80 10.82 -2.64
N LEU A 399 23.95 11.92 -1.92
CA LEU A 399 23.20 13.16 -2.18
C LEU A 399 23.53 13.77 -3.55
N GLU A 400 24.79 13.76 -3.96
CA GLU A 400 25.23 14.23 -5.29
C GLU A 400 24.66 13.37 -6.41
N ARG A 401 24.63 12.04 -6.23
CA ARG A 401 23.99 11.10 -7.17
C ARG A 401 22.49 11.36 -7.28
N LEU A 402 21.79 11.52 -6.15
CA LEU A 402 20.36 11.78 -6.14
C LEU A 402 20.02 13.11 -6.84
N GLU A 403 20.81 14.16 -6.62
CA GLU A 403 20.64 15.42 -7.32
C GLU A 403 20.86 15.28 -8.84
N SER A 404 21.83 14.48 -9.26
CA SER A 404 22.04 14.17 -10.67
C SER A 404 20.85 13.46 -11.31
N VAL A 405 20.25 12.49 -10.59
CA VAL A 405 19.03 11.79 -11.03
C VAL A 405 17.84 12.75 -11.06
N ARG A 406 17.66 13.59 -10.03
CA ARG A 406 16.58 14.59 -9.98
C ARG A 406 16.62 15.49 -11.23
N LYS A 407 17.78 16.06 -11.57
CA LYS A 407 17.94 16.92 -12.76
C LYS A 407 17.59 16.23 -14.08
N ARG A 408 17.68 14.91 -14.13
CA ARG A 408 17.32 14.13 -15.32
C ARG A 408 15.84 13.77 -15.37
N VAL A 409 15.27 13.42 -14.23
CA VAL A 409 13.89 12.91 -14.12
C VAL A 409 12.84 14.02 -14.17
N TYR A 410 13.13 15.16 -13.58
CA TYR A 410 12.21 16.30 -13.48
C TYR A 410 12.56 17.43 -14.46
N LYS A 411 12.75 17.08 -15.72
CA LYS A 411 12.99 18.05 -16.80
C LYS A 411 11.71 18.75 -17.22
#